data_48da72df2ae3111a9ee71d3d34e356f0
#
_entry.id   48da72df2ae3111a9ee71d3d34e356f0
#
_cell.length_a   1.000
_cell.length_b   1.000
_cell.length_c   1.000
_cell.angle_alpha   90.00
_cell.angle_beta   90.00
_cell.angle_gamma   90.00
#
_symmetry.space_group_name_H-M   'P 1'
#
loop_
_entity.id
_entity.type
_entity.pdbx_description
1 polymer ?
#
loop_
_entity_poly.entity_id
_entity_poly.type
_entity_poly.pdbx_seq_one_letter_code
_entity_poly.pdbx_strand_id
1 'polypeptide(L)'
;MRLIFSLLLLVGCTVQAAEPVQSFTDDLGRVVNVPLHPQRIVSLHDLDITIPLIELGVPPVASHGRTRPDGSHFLRSGVLLTGVDFDNSNMTYIGTADIDIEAIVAAKPDLIITEPSRNTPIEQLEKIAPTVSIDHLDGGAPEIYRKLAQLTGTQNRLALLERRYREEIAQLKRTVDTQHISVAVIQANQGKINALHTYHSLGRVLRDAGFTFPKIIDSIPPGGRIDVSAERLPELDADFVFATWRGDTGGKPQDEIAAMDAVMPGWCEFLTACQRGYYVLLSREEAISNSYASLSLMVAQVQTHIVGRWLPEAK
;
A
#
# COMPACT_ATOMS: atom_id res chain seq x y z
N MET A 1 6.42 -29.88 -75.39
CA MET A 1 5.62 -30.38 -74.29
C MET A 1 6.06 -29.52 -73.06
N ARG A 2 5.30 -28.44 -72.71
CA ARG A 2 5.60 -27.50 -71.63
C ARG A 2 4.70 -27.86 -70.43
N LEU A 3 5.27 -28.37 -69.37
CA LEU A 3 4.58 -28.59 -68.10
C LEU A 3 4.46 -27.26 -67.36
N ILE A 4 3.23 -26.79 -67.13
CA ILE A 4 2.91 -25.64 -66.28
C ILE A 4 2.70 -26.20 -64.90
N PHE A 5 3.62 -25.82 -63.92
CA PHE A 5 3.47 -26.11 -62.49
C PHE A 5 2.67 -24.98 -61.88
N SER A 6 1.40 -25.25 -61.55
CA SER A 6 0.56 -24.31 -60.78
C SER A 6 0.92 -24.42 -59.30
N LEU A 7 1.54 -23.38 -58.75
CA LEU A 7 1.83 -23.22 -57.32
C LEU A 7 0.55 -22.71 -56.63
N LEU A 8 -0.16 -23.59 -55.90
CA LEU A 8 -1.28 -23.20 -55.04
C LEU A 8 -0.70 -22.54 -53.76
N LEU A 9 -0.87 -21.20 -53.60
CA LEU A 9 -0.63 -20.47 -52.33
C LEU A 9 -1.80 -20.75 -51.39
N LEU A 10 -1.58 -21.59 -50.38
CA LEU A 10 -2.46 -21.72 -49.22
C LEU A 10 -2.29 -20.49 -48.33
N VAL A 11 -3.23 -19.54 -48.41
CA VAL A 11 -3.36 -18.44 -47.43
C VAL A 11 -3.99 -19.03 -46.18
N GLY A 12 -3.14 -19.35 -45.20
CA GLY A 12 -3.60 -19.77 -43.89
C GLY A 12 -4.20 -18.56 -43.16
N CYS A 13 -5.53 -18.47 -43.07
CA CYS A 13 -6.20 -17.58 -42.12
C CYS A 13 -5.91 -18.09 -40.71
N THR A 14 -5.00 -17.42 -39.96
CA THR A 14 -4.86 -17.62 -38.52
C THR A 14 -6.11 -17.03 -37.85
N VAL A 15 -7.04 -17.90 -37.48
CA VAL A 15 -8.14 -17.53 -36.56
C VAL A 15 -7.48 -17.26 -35.23
N GLN A 16 -7.34 -15.98 -34.87
CA GLN A 16 -6.92 -15.57 -33.53
C GLN A 16 -8.08 -15.92 -32.59
N ALA A 17 -7.91 -16.96 -31.78
CA ALA A 17 -8.88 -17.30 -30.75
C ALA A 17 -9.01 -16.09 -29.82
N ALA A 18 -10.24 -15.68 -29.52
CA ALA A 18 -10.46 -14.64 -28.50
C ALA A 18 -9.83 -15.09 -27.19
N GLU A 19 -9.10 -14.19 -26.54
CA GLU A 19 -8.51 -14.49 -25.22
C GLU A 19 -9.62 -14.86 -24.23
N PRO A 20 -9.42 -15.91 -23.40
CA PRO A 20 -10.41 -16.29 -22.41
C PRO A 20 -10.59 -15.15 -21.38
N VAL A 21 -11.84 -14.88 -21.03
CA VAL A 21 -12.22 -13.83 -20.07
C VAL A 21 -12.84 -14.43 -18.82
N GLN A 22 -12.75 -13.70 -17.71
CA GLN A 22 -13.44 -13.96 -16.46
C GLN A 22 -14.27 -12.75 -16.05
N SER A 23 -15.39 -12.98 -15.33
CA SER A 23 -16.16 -11.90 -14.74
C SER A 23 -15.60 -11.57 -13.36
N PHE A 24 -15.38 -10.28 -13.09
CA PHE A 24 -14.91 -9.77 -11.81
C PHE A 24 -15.86 -8.69 -11.30
N THR A 25 -16.28 -8.80 -10.03
CA THR A 25 -17.06 -7.75 -9.37
C THR A 25 -16.08 -6.83 -8.61
N ASP A 26 -16.04 -5.57 -9.01
CA ASP A 26 -15.15 -4.56 -8.41
C ASP A 26 -15.76 -3.89 -7.16
N ASP A 27 -15.00 -3.02 -6.51
CA ASP A 27 -15.42 -2.38 -5.26
C ASP A 27 -16.47 -1.26 -5.45
N LEU A 28 -16.81 -0.94 -6.70
CA LEU A 28 -17.98 -0.11 -7.03
C LEU A 28 -19.24 -0.95 -7.31
N GLY A 29 -19.16 -2.28 -7.13
CA GLY A 29 -20.25 -3.22 -7.39
C GLY A 29 -20.51 -3.50 -8.87
N ARG A 30 -19.59 -3.12 -9.78
CA ARG A 30 -19.71 -3.35 -11.21
C ARG A 30 -19.15 -4.73 -11.57
N VAL A 31 -19.83 -5.42 -12.49
CA VAL A 31 -19.34 -6.68 -13.06
C VAL A 31 -18.59 -6.35 -14.35
N VAL A 32 -17.28 -6.59 -14.34
CA VAL A 32 -16.38 -6.30 -15.47
C VAL A 32 -15.83 -7.61 -16.03
N ASN A 33 -15.91 -7.79 -17.35
CA ASN A 33 -15.26 -8.91 -18.04
C ASN A 33 -13.81 -8.54 -18.32
N VAL A 34 -12.87 -9.25 -17.69
CA VAL A 34 -11.43 -9.01 -17.76
C VAL A 34 -10.71 -10.23 -18.38
N PRO A 35 -9.54 -10.09 -19.01
CA PRO A 35 -8.75 -11.22 -19.44
C PRO A 35 -8.48 -12.19 -18.30
N LEU A 36 -8.50 -13.49 -18.57
CA LEU A 36 -8.17 -14.51 -17.56
C LEU A 36 -6.71 -14.42 -17.11
N HIS A 37 -5.81 -13.98 -17.99
CA HIS A 37 -4.39 -13.78 -17.72
C HIS A 37 -3.92 -12.45 -18.34
N PRO A 38 -4.22 -11.31 -17.71
CA PRO A 38 -3.83 -10.01 -18.24
C PRO A 38 -2.29 -9.90 -18.34
N GLN A 39 -1.81 -9.41 -19.49
CA GLN A 39 -0.39 -9.30 -19.79
C GLN A 39 0.10 -7.85 -19.76
N ARG A 40 -0.81 -6.89 -19.93
CA ARG A 40 -0.49 -5.47 -20.04
C ARG A 40 -1.33 -4.63 -19.10
N ILE A 41 -1.01 -4.75 -17.81
CA ILE A 41 -1.75 -4.07 -16.75
C ILE A 41 -1.27 -2.62 -16.64
N VAL A 42 -2.21 -1.68 -16.56
CA VAL A 42 -1.95 -0.30 -16.16
C VAL A 42 -2.51 -0.08 -14.76
N SER A 43 -1.69 0.50 -13.88
CA SER A 43 -2.04 0.75 -12.48
C SER A 43 -2.14 2.24 -12.17
N LEU A 44 -3.25 2.67 -11.60
CA LEU A 44 -3.47 4.07 -11.22
C LEU A 44 -3.15 4.37 -9.73
N HIS A 45 -2.50 3.46 -9.01
CA HIS A 45 -2.04 3.72 -7.64
C HIS A 45 -0.72 3.01 -7.34
N ASP A 46 0.33 3.79 -7.08
CA ASP A 46 1.70 3.28 -6.89
C ASP A 46 1.87 2.39 -5.64
N LEU A 47 1.45 2.87 -4.46
CA LEU A 47 1.65 2.14 -3.20
C LEU A 47 0.78 0.88 -3.06
N ASP A 48 -0.51 0.97 -3.43
CA ASP A 48 -1.50 -0.02 -3.02
C ASP A 48 -2.00 -0.89 -4.18
N ILE A 49 -1.53 -0.63 -5.42
CA ILE A 49 -1.81 -1.48 -6.58
C ILE A 49 -0.51 -1.90 -7.27
N THR A 50 0.38 -0.94 -7.60
CA THR A 50 1.62 -1.25 -8.35
C THR A 50 2.57 -2.11 -7.52
N ILE A 51 2.87 -1.73 -6.28
CA ILE A 51 3.75 -2.53 -5.39
C ILE A 51 3.19 -3.94 -5.19
N PRO A 52 1.91 -4.15 -4.85
CA PRO A 52 1.30 -5.47 -4.81
C PRO A 52 1.44 -6.28 -6.11
N LEU A 53 1.22 -5.69 -7.27
CA LEU A 53 1.39 -6.39 -8.55
C LEU A 53 2.84 -6.84 -8.78
N ILE A 54 3.82 -6.01 -8.42
CA ILE A 54 5.25 -6.39 -8.49
C ILE A 54 5.53 -7.57 -7.55
N GLU A 55 5.05 -7.55 -6.31
CA GLU A 55 5.23 -8.66 -5.36
C GLU A 55 4.53 -9.96 -5.80
N LEU A 56 3.40 -9.84 -6.48
CA LEU A 56 2.69 -10.98 -7.08
C LEU A 56 3.39 -11.53 -8.33
N GLY A 57 4.41 -10.83 -8.86
CA GLY A 57 5.20 -11.25 -10.02
C GLY A 57 4.59 -10.85 -11.36
N VAL A 58 3.67 -9.89 -11.38
CA VAL A 58 3.01 -9.36 -12.57
C VAL A 58 3.13 -7.83 -12.62
N PRO A 59 4.37 -7.29 -12.74
CA PRO A 59 4.58 -5.84 -12.74
C PRO A 59 3.76 -5.17 -13.85
N PRO A 60 3.14 -4.01 -13.58
CA PRO A 60 2.38 -3.31 -14.60
C PRO A 60 3.30 -2.72 -15.68
N VAL A 61 2.77 -2.55 -16.89
CA VAL A 61 3.50 -1.91 -18.01
C VAL A 61 3.52 -0.39 -17.88
N ALA A 62 2.58 0.20 -17.12
CA ALA A 62 2.55 1.61 -16.81
C ALA A 62 1.90 1.85 -15.43
N SER A 63 2.37 2.86 -14.72
CA SER A 63 1.94 3.16 -13.36
C SER A 63 1.85 4.65 -13.08
N HIS A 64 0.88 4.99 -12.23
CA HIS A 64 0.91 6.22 -11.44
C HIS A 64 2.18 6.27 -10.58
N GLY A 65 2.68 7.49 -10.34
CA GLY A 65 3.86 7.71 -9.51
C GLY A 65 3.95 9.14 -9.01
N ARG A 66 5.15 9.56 -8.68
CA ARG A 66 5.48 10.92 -8.23
C ARG A 66 6.58 11.52 -9.09
N THR A 67 6.68 12.85 -9.07
CA THR A 67 7.76 13.59 -9.76
C THR A 67 8.60 14.31 -8.71
N ARG A 68 9.92 14.16 -8.80
CA ARG A 68 10.89 14.90 -7.96
C ARG A 68 11.08 16.32 -8.51
N PRO A 69 11.66 17.24 -7.71
CA PRO A 69 11.96 18.60 -8.16
C PRO A 69 12.87 18.68 -9.38
N ASP A 70 13.70 17.67 -9.63
CA ASP A 70 14.57 17.55 -10.81
C ASP A 70 13.86 17.02 -12.06
N GLY A 71 12.55 16.76 -11.97
CA GLY A 71 11.73 16.24 -13.06
C GLY A 71 11.76 14.72 -13.22
N SER A 72 12.58 13.98 -12.47
CA SER A 72 12.58 12.52 -12.50
C SER A 72 11.32 11.94 -11.82
N HIS A 73 10.89 10.76 -12.27
CA HIS A 73 9.71 10.08 -11.74
C HIS A 73 10.09 8.93 -10.82
N PHE A 74 9.24 8.63 -9.85
CA PHE A 74 9.47 7.54 -8.90
C PHE A 74 8.17 6.94 -8.37
N LEU A 75 8.24 5.67 -7.97
CA LEU A 75 7.23 5.00 -7.14
C LEU A 75 7.52 5.30 -5.67
N ARG A 76 6.51 5.73 -4.90
CA ARG A 76 6.70 5.89 -3.46
C ARG A 76 7.17 4.57 -2.86
N SER A 77 8.32 4.57 -2.20
CA SER A 77 8.98 3.39 -1.62
C SER A 77 9.17 2.19 -2.56
N GLY A 78 9.04 2.37 -3.87
CA GLY A 78 9.16 1.28 -4.84
C GLY A 78 10.50 0.53 -4.72
N VAL A 79 11.61 1.26 -4.76
CA VAL A 79 12.96 0.69 -4.59
C VAL A 79 13.13 0.00 -3.25
N LEU A 80 12.67 0.61 -2.15
CA LEU A 80 12.86 0.06 -0.82
C LEU A 80 12.04 -1.21 -0.59
N LEU A 81 10.79 -1.24 -1.08
CA LEU A 81 9.89 -2.37 -0.86
C LEU A 81 10.06 -3.51 -1.88
N THR A 82 10.45 -3.18 -3.13
CA THR A 82 10.46 -4.17 -4.21
C THR A 82 11.76 -4.20 -5.03
N GLY A 83 12.62 -3.20 -4.88
CA GLY A 83 13.80 -3.01 -5.74
C GLY A 83 13.47 -2.40 -7.10
N VAL A 84 12.20 -2.03 -7.37
CA VAL A 84 11.73 -1.57 -8.69
C VAL A 84 11.30 -0.11 -8.65
N ASP A 85 11.69 0.64 -9.69
CA ASP A 85 11.24 2.00 -9.97
C ASP A 85 11.18 2.24 -11.50
N PHE A 86 10.79 3.42 -11.94
CA PHE A 86 10.73 3.77 -13.36
C PHE A 86 12.11 3.78 -14.05
N ASP A 87 13.16 4.14 -13.33
CA ASP A 87 14.53 4.24 -13.88
C ASP A 87 15.22 2.89 -14.06
N ASN A 88 14.74 1.83 -13.41
CA ASN A 88 15.33 0.49 -13.46
C ASN A 88 14.38 -0.58 -14.01
N SER A 89 13.26 -0.18 -14.62
CA SER A 89 12.26 -1.06 -15.21
C SER A 89 11.76 -0.53 -16.55
N ASN A 90 10.95 -1.34 -17.26
CA ASN A 90 10.29 -0.92 -18.50
C ASN A 90 8.91 -0.28 -18.25
N MET A 91 8.59 0.08 -17.00
CA MET A 91 7.33 0.66 -16.60
C MET A 91 7.25 2.13 -17.02
N THR A 92 6.17 2.52 -17.70
CA THR A 92 5.92 3.90 -18.11
C THR A 92 5.25 4.68 -16.98
N TYR A 93 5.74 5.89 -16.69
CA TYR A 93 5.05 6.83 -15.81
C TYR A 93 3.83 7.45 -16.51
N ILE A 94 2.67 7.49 -15.84
CA ILE A 94 1.41 8.00 -16.40
C ILE A 94 0.81 9.16 -15.59
N GLY A 95 1.57 9.84 -14.77
CA GLY A 95 1.09 11.00 -14.01
C GLY A 95 1.02 10.80 -12.50
N THR A 96 0.70 11.88 -11.81
CA THR A 96 0.49 11.92 -10.34
C THR A 96 -0.98 12.19 -10.02
N ALA A 97 -1.38 13.46 -9.85
CA ALA A 97 -2.79 13.85 -9.63
C ALA A 97 -3.58 13.78 -10.95
N ASP A 98 -3.00 14.36 -11.98
CA ASP A 98 -3.55 14.31 -13.34
C ASP A 98 -2.90 13.13 -14.08
N ILE A 99 -3.74 12.26 -14.60
CA ILE A 99 -3.33 11.05 -15.32
C ILE A 99 -3.22 11.36 -16.81
N ASP A 100 -2.09 10.98 -17.40
CA ASP A 100 -1.84 11.08 -18.82
C ASP A 100 -2.56 9.94 -19.57
N ILE A 101 -3.72 10.27 -20.13
CA ILE A 101 -4.56 9.31 -20.90
C ILE A 101 -3.83 8.86 -22.18
N GLU A 102 -3.05 9.73 -22.82
CA GLU A 102 -2.31 9.37 -24.04
C GLU A 102 -1.22 8.33 -23.72
N ALA A 103 -0.53 8.48 -22.59
CA ALA A 103 0.43 7.49 -22.12
C ALA A 103 -0.24 6.14 -21.81
N ILE A 104 -1.45 6.14 -21.23
CA ILE A 104 -2.22 4.91 -21.03
C ILE A 104 -2.55 4.24 -22.38
N VAL A 105 -3.06 5.01 -23.36
CA VAL A 105 -3.36 4.48 -24.70
C VAL A 105 -2.09 3.92 -25.37
N ALA A 106 -0.97 4.62 -25.28
CA ALA A 106 0.32 4.20 -25.81
C ALA A 106 0.83 2.89 -25.16
N ALA A 107 0.51 2.66 -23.89
CA ALA A 107 0.84 1.44 -23.17
C ALA A 107 0.05 0.22 -23.67
N LYS A 108 -1.03 0.41 -24.46
CA LYS A 108 -1.91 -0.66 -25.01
C LYS A 108 -2.30 -1.68 -23.94
N PRO A 109 -2.97 -1.27 -22.86
CA PRO A 109 -3.36 -2.17 -21.79
C PRO A 109 -4.42 -3.19 -22.25
N ASP A 110 -4.41 -4.35 -21.61
CA ASP A 110 -5.50 -5.32 -21.64
C ASP A 110 -6.32 -5.31 -20.34
N LEU A 111 -5.80 -4.64 -19.29
CA LEU A 111 -6.48 -4.38 -18.03
C LEU A 111 -6.00 -3.06 -17.44
N ILE A 112 -6.94 -2.23 -16.96
CA ILE A 112 -6.65 -1.04 -16.15
C ILE A 112 -7.18 -1.26 -14.74
N ILE A 113 -6.35 -0.97 -13.73
CA ILE A 113 -6.75 -1.05 -12.32
C ILE A 113 -6.66 0.36 -11.73
N THR A 114 -7.81 0.87 -11.30
CA THR A 114 -7.95 2.19 -10.64
C THR A 114 -8.42 2.03 -9.20
N GLU A 115 -8.68 3.13 -8.52
CA GLU A 115 -9.23 3.17 -7.17
C GLU A 115 -10.35 4.23 -7.10
N PRO A 116 -11.32 4.13 -6.13
CA PRO A 116 -12.53 4.94 -6.13
C PRO A 116 -12.29 6.46 -6.00
N SER A 117 -11.18 6.89 -5.38
CA SER A 117 -10.90 8.32 -5.17
C SER A 117 -10.19 9.00 -6.34
N ARG A 118 -9.91 8.28 -7.45
CA ARG A 118 -9.30 8.88 -8.64
C ARG A 118 -10.25 9.84 -9.35
N ASN A 119 -9.72 11.01 -9.71
CA ASN A 119 -10.47 12.02 -10.46
C ASN A 119 -10.74 11.60 -11.92
N THR A 120 -9.95 10.67 -12.48
CA THR A 120 -10.12 10.20 -13.85
C THR A 120 -11.40 9.38 -13.96
N PRO A 121 -12.39 9.81 -14.77
CA PRO A 121 -13.64 9.08 -14.92
C PRO A 121 -13.43 7.67 -15.48
N ILE A 122 -14.04 6.69 -14.84
CA ILE A 122 -13.93 5.28 -15.23
C ILE A 122 -14.40 5.05 -16.66
N GLU A 123 -15.44 5.73 -17.08
CA GLU A 123 -16.00 5.64 -18.44
C GLU A 123 -15.01 6.12 -19.52
N GLN A 124 -14.05 6.95 -19.16
CA GLN A 124 -12.96 7.35 -20.04
C GLN A 124 -11.91 6.22 -20.16
N LEU A 125 -11.59 5.56 -19.07
CA LEU A 125 -10.65 4.44 -19.03
C LEU A 125 -11.21 3.20 -19.75
N GLU A 126 -12.51 2.92 -19.59
CA GLU A 126 -13.20 1.79 -20.23
C GLU A 126 -13.20 1.86 -21.77
N LYS A 127 -13.02 3.06 -22.35
CA LYS A 127 -12.85 3.20 -23.81
C LYS A 127 -11.49 2.68 -24.29
N ILE A 128 -10.54 2.48 -23.38
CA ILE A 128 -9.19 2.02 -23.70
C ILE A 128 -9.06 0.53 -23.43
N ALA A 129 -9.47 0.06 -22.24
CA ALA A 129 -9.43 -1.34 -21.85
C ALA A 129 -10.41 -1.65 -20.71
N PRO A 130 -10.75 -2.92 -20.43
CA PRO A 130 -11.47 -3.30 -19.24
C PRO A 130 -10.86 -2.64 -18.01
N THR A 131 -11.70 -1.96 -17.21
CA THR A 131 -11.25 -1.18 -16.06
C THR A 131 -11.96 -1.63 -14.80
N VAL A 132 -11.19 -2.02 -13.77
CA VAL A 132 -11.67 -2.40 -12.45
C VAL A 132 -11.24 -1.37 -11.41
N SER A 133 -12.10 -1.12 -10.42
CA SER A 133 -11.81 -0.27 -9.27
C SER A 133 -11.57 -1.11 -8.03
N ILE A 134 -10.43 -0.91 -7.36
CA ILE A 134 -10.09 -1.57 -6.10
C ILE A 134 -9.94 -0.52 -5.02
N ASP A 135 -10.76 -0.62 -3.96
CA ASP A 135 -10.65 0.25 -2.80
C ASP A 135 -9.48 -0.20 -1.92
N HIS A 136 -8.43 0.63 -1.88
CA HIS A 136 -7.23 0.38 -1.10
C HIS A 136 -7.42 0.66 0.40
N LEU A 137 -8.52 1.28 0.81
CA LEU A 137 -8.85 1.55 2.21
C LEU A 137 -9.63 0.40 2.85
N ASP A 138 -10.26 -0.47 2.04
CA ASP A 138 -11.04 -1.60 2.53
C ASP A 138 -10.17 -2.84 2.77
N GLY A 139 -10.12 -3.32 4.02
CA GLY A 139 -9.46 -4.56 4.40
C GLY A 139 -7.92 -4.56 4.35
N GLY A 140 -7.28 -3.50 3.79
CA GLY A 140 -5.82 -3.37 3.69
C GLY A 140 -5.16 -4.43 2.79
N ALA A 141 -3.86 -4.71 3.02
CA ALA A 141 -3.06 -5.59 2.16
C ALA A 141 -3.73 -6.97 1.88
N PRO A 142 -4.26 -7.72 2.85
CA PRO A 142 -4.84 -9.04 2.57
C PRO A 142 -5.96 -8.99 1.53
N GLU A 143 -6.85 -8.00 1.61
CA GLU A 143 -7.98 -7.89 0.71
C GLU A 143 -7.57 -7.41 -0.68
N ILE A 144 -6.69 -6.40 -0.76
CA ILE A 144 -6.12 -5.92 -2.02
C ILE A 144 -5.43 -7.06 -2.77
N TYR A 145 -4.57 -7.82 -2.09
CA TYR A 145 -3.84 -8.93 -2.73
C TYR A 145 -4.75 -10.08 -3.15
N ARG A 146 -5.79 -10.38 -2.39
CA ARG A 146 -6.78 -11.39 -2.77
C ARG A 146 -7.46 -11.02 -4.10
N LYS A 147 -7.89 -9.76 -4.25
CA LYS A 147 -8.50 -9.22 -5.47
C LYS A 147 -7.51 -9.22 -6.64
N LEU A 148 -6.29 -8.71 -6.42
CA LEU A 148 -5.25 -8.68 -7.46
C LEU A 148 -4.82 -10.08 -7.88
N ALA A 149 -4.65 -11.01 -6.94
CA ALA A 149 -4.30 -12.39 -7.25
C ALA A 149 -5.42 -13.10 -8.03
N GLN A 150 -6.69 -12.82 -7.73
CA GLN A 150 -7.83 -13.32 -8.53
C GLN A 150 -7.78 -12.77 -9.96
N LEU A 151 -7.55 -11.47 -10.13
CA LEU A 151 -7.46 -10.81 -11.44
C LEU A 151 -6.30 -11.34 -12.30
N THR A 152 -5.20 -11.73 -11.68
CA THR A 152 -3.94 -12.06 -12.36
C THR A 152 -3.58 -13.55 -12.34
N GLY A 153 -4.38 -14.39 -11.67
CA GLY A 153 -4.10 -15.82 -11.55
C GLY A 153 -2.90 -16.15 -10.64
N THR A 154 -2.55 -15.28 -9.68
CA THR A 154 -1.32 -15.40 -8.87
C THR A 154 -1.56 -15.88 -7.43
N GLN A 155 -2.62 -16.64 -7.18
CA GLN A 155 -3.00 -17.13 -5.83
C GLN A 155 -1.88 -17.93 -5.14
N ASN A 156 -1.12 -18.70 -5.90
CA ASN A 156 0.02 -19.46 -5.34
C ASN A 156 1.12 -18.52 -4.80
N ARG A 157 1.38 -17.42 -5.48
CA ARG A 157 2.33 -16.42 -5.01
C ARG A 157 1.82 -15.71 -3.77
N LEU A 158 0.54 -15.34 -3.75
CA LEU A 158 -0.11 -14.77 -2.57
C LEU A 158 0.02 -15.68 -1.35
N ALA A 159 -0.25 -16.97 -1.49
CA ALA A 159 -0.14 -17.94 -0.39
C ALA A 159 1.27 -18.01 0.23
N LEU A 160 2.33 -17.75 -0.55
CA LEU A 160 3.70 -17.65 -0.03
C LEU A 160 3.91 -16.38 0.79
N LEU A 161 3.41 -15.23 0.32
CA LEU A 161 3.50 -13.95 1.01
C LEU A 161 2.76 -14.00 2.35
N GLU A 162 1.52 -14.52 2.35
CA GLU A 162 0.71 -14.70 3.55
C GLU A 162 1.38 -15.62 4.58
N ARG A 163 1.96 -16.73 4.13
CA ARG A 163 2.66 -17.65 5.02
C ARG A 163 3.85 -16.98 5.67
N ARG A 164 4.68 -16.24 4.90
CA ARG A 164 5.80 -15.47 5.45
C ARG A 164 5.35 -14.52 6.53
N TYR A 165 4.35 -13.69 6.24
CA TYR A 165 3.84 -12.72 7.20
C TYR A 165 3.30 -13.36 8.48
N ARG A 166 2.55 -14.48 8.37
CA ARG A 166 2.07 -15.22 9.56
C ARG A 166 3.22 -15.71 10.44
N GLU A 167 4.31 -16.21 9.85
CA GLU A 167 5.50 -16.64 10.61
C GLU A 167 6.21 -15.45 11.27
N GLU A 168 6.33 -14.31 10.60
CA GLU A 168 6.91 -13.08 11.15
C GLU A 168 6.11 -12.60 12.38
N ILE A 169 4.77 -12.56 12.29
CA ILE A 169 3.89 -12.21 13.42
C ILE A 169 4.02 -13.26 14.56
N ALA A 170 4.03 -14.53 14.24
CA ALA A 170 4.20 -15.58 15.24
C ALA A 170 5.55 -15.46 15.96
N GLN A 171 6.62 -15.12 15.25
CA GLN A 171 7.94 -14.87 15.84
C GLN A 171 7.92 -13.66 16.77
N LEU A 172 7.30 -12.54 16.35
CA LEU A 172 7.17 -11.35 17.18
C LEU A 172 6.45 -11.67 18.50
N LYS A 173 5.33 -12.40 18.45
CA LYS A 173 4.60 -12.86 19.65
C LYS A 173 5.41 -13.78 20.58
N ARG A 174 6.35 -14.56 20.04
CA ARG A 174 7.24 -15.39 20.87
C ARG A 174 8.35 -14.59 21.54
N THR A 175 8.71 -13.44 20.95
CA THR A 175 9.86 -12.65 21.39
C THR A 175 9.48 -11.64 22.49
N VAL A 176 8.26 -11.12 22.47
CA VAL A 176 7.77 -10.14 23.43
C VAL A 176 6.32 -10.43 23.81
N ASP A 177 5.96 -10.16 25.07
CA ASP A 177 4.59 -10.28 25.56
C ASP A 177 3.77 -9.07 25.10
N THR A 178 3.28 -9.16 23.85
CA THR A 178 2.57 -8.06 23.18
C THR A 178 1.28 -7.67 23.90
N GLN A 179 0.64 -8.60 24.62
CA GLN A 179 -0.65 -8.36 25.29
C GLN A 179 -0.53 -7.42 26.51
N HIS A 180 0.68 -7.26 27.06
CA HIS A 180 0.96 -6.40 28.19
C HIS A 180 1.69 -5.09 27.80
N ILE A 181 1.76 -4.81 26.49
CA ILE A 181 2.36 -3.58 25.97
C ILE A 181 1.28 -2.80 25.23
N SER A 182 1.09 -1.56 25.65
CA SER A 182 0.18 -0.64 24.95
C SER A 182 0.92 0.14 23.88
N VAL A 183 0.24 0.34 22.73
CA VAL A 183 0.80 1.07 21.59
C VAL A 183 -0.21 2.04 21.01
N ALA A 184 0.25 3.17 20.50
CA ALA A 184 -0.57 4.11 19.74
C ALA A 184 0.14 4.50 18.45
N VAL A 185 -0.62 4.81 17.39
CA VAL A 185 -0.11 5.46 16.19
C VAL A 185 -0.86 6.77 16.03
N ILE A 186 -0.14 7.87 16.12
CA ILE A 186 -0.70 9.22 16.04
C ILE A 186 0.01 10.06 14.99
N GLN A 187 -0.66 11.10 14.52
CA GLN A 187 -0.15 11.96 13.47
C GLN A 187 -0.60 13.40 13.72
N ALA A 188 0.33 14.36 13.75
CA ALA A 188 -0.05 15.76 13.74
C ALA A 188 -0.65 16.12 12.36
N ASN A 189 -1.82 16.75 12.35
CA ASN A 189 -2.48 17.17 11.13
C ASN A 189 -3.36 18.41 11.34
N GLN A 190 -3.03 19.50 10.66
CA GLN A 190 -3.82 20.74 10.63
C GLN A 190 -4.24 21.25 12.02
N GLY A 191 -3.31 21.28 12.96
CA GLY A 191 -3.55 21.76 14.33
C GLY A 191 -4.31 20.78 15.23
N LYS A 192 -4.46 19.52 14.82
CA LYS A 192 -5.05 18.43 15.59
C LYS A 192 -4.16 17.21 15.57
N ILE A 193 -4.49 16.23 16.41
CA ILE A 193 -3.84 14.93 16.42
C ILE A 193 -4.79 13.94 15.79
N ASN A 194 -4.37 13.30 14.70
CA ASN A 194 -5.13 12.30 13.99
C ASN A 194 -4.76 10.91 14.52
N ALA A 195 -5.76 10.08 14.81
CA ALA A 195 -5.59 8.68 15.17
C ALA A 195 -6.58 7.81 14.37
N LEU A 196 -6.10 6.66 13.89
CA LEU A 196 -6.89 5.69 13.15
C LEU A 196 -7.09 4.43 14.00
N HIS A 197 -8.24 3.74 13.80
CA HIS A 197 -8.41 2.40 14.39
C HIS A 197 -7.26 1.47 14.00
N THR A 198 -6.90 1.47 12.72
CA THR A 198 -5.78 0.69 12.18
C THR A 198 -4.99 1.56 11.21
N TYR A 199 -3.77 1.93 11.61
CA TYR A 199 -2.91 2.78 10.78
C TYR A 199 -2.22 1.93 9.69
N HIS A 200 -2.94 1.61 8.63
CA HIS A 200 -2.44 0.86 7.47
C HIS A 200 -1.56 -0.35 7.86
N SER A 201 -0.42 -0.57 7.22
CA SER A 201 0.48 -1.71 7.51
C SER A 201 1.08 -1.66 8.91
N LEU A 202 1.49 -0.49 9.40
CA LEU A 202 2.01 -0.37 10.77
C LEU A 202 0.95 -0.77 11.81
N GLY A 203 -0.23 -0.16 11.75
CA GLY A 203 -1.32 -0.48 12.66
C GLY A 203 -1.81 -1.92 12.53
N ARG A 204 -1.77 -2.48 11.30
CA ARG A 204 -2.12 -3.87 11.04
C ARG A 204 -1.14 -4.82 11.77
N VAL A 205 0.15 -4.60 11.65
CA VAL A 205 1.17 -5.40 12.36
C VAL A 205 0.97 -5.33 13.86
N LEU A 206 0.73 -4.14 14.42
CA LEU A 206 0.51 -3.96 15.85
C LEU A 206 -0.74 -4.74 16.34
N ARG A 207 -1.85 -4.70 15.58
CA ARG A 207 -3.06 -5.45 15.92
C ARG A 207 -2.90 -6.95 15.73
N ASP A 208 -2.32 -7.40 14.64
CA ASP A 208 -2.12 -8.84 14.35
C ASP A 208 -1.13 -9.46 15.36
N ALA A 209 -0.17 -8.69 15.85
CA ALA A 209 0.73 -9.08 16.92
C ALA A 209 0.06 -9.11 18.31
N GLY A 210 -1.11 -8.51 18.47
CA GLY A 210 -1.89 -8.56 19.71
C GLY A 210 -1.48 -7.51 20.75
N PHE A 211 -0.86 -6.41 20.34
CA PHE A 211 -0.65 -5.26 21.22
C PHE A 211 -1.97 -4.65 21.69
N THR A 212 -1.98 -4.02 22.85
CA THR A 212 -3.12 -3.28 23.36
C THR A 212 -3.10 -1.82 22.88
N PHE A 213 -4.26 -1.18 22.83
CA PHE A 213 -4.38 0.21 22.40
C PHE A 213 -5.10 1.05 23.45
N PRO A 214 -4.86 2.36 23.52
CA PRO A 214 -5.67 3.27 24.30
C PRO A 214 -7.16 3.14 23.97
N LYS A 215 -8.04 3.24 24.98
CA LYS A 215 -9.49 3.07 24.81
C LYS A 215 -10.09 3.98 23.74
N ILE A 216 -9.56 5.20 23.59
CA ILE A 216 -10.01 6.15 22.56
C ILE A 216 -9.76 5.60 21.15
N ILE A 217 -8.65 4.92 20.92
CA ILE A 217 -8.33 4.27 19.62
C ILE A 217 -9.21 3.04 19.39
N ASP A 218 -9.40 2.21 20.41
CA ASP A 218 -10.27 1.02 20.30
C ASP A 218 -11.75 1.36 20.13
N SER A 219 -12.19 2.56 20.54
CA SER A 219 -13.54 3.04 20.31
C SER A 219 -13.81 3.52 18.87
N ILE A 220 -12.76 3.71 18.06
CA ILE A 220 -12.90 4.07 16.65
C ILE A 220 -13.45 2.84 15.89
N PRO A 221 -14.48 2.98 15.06
CA PRO A 221 -14.91 1.87 14.21
C PRO A 221 -13.78 1.39 13.27
N PRO A 222 -13.73 0.08 12.94
CA PRO A 222 -12.78 -0.43 11.94
C PRO A 222 -12.83 0.40 10.65
N GLY A 223 -11.66 0.74 10.09
CA GLY A 223 -11.51 1.66 8.94
C GLY A 223 -11.71 3.14 9.26
N GLY A 224 -12.15 3.48 10.48
CA GLY A 224 -12.39 4.85 10.90
C GLY A 224 -11.17 5.59 11.43
N ARG A 225 -11.33 6.90 11.56
CA ARG A 225 -10.35 7.81 12.18
C ARG A 225 -11.05 8.85 13.04
N ILE A 226 -10.29 9.45 13.95
CA ILE A 226 -10.72 10.61 14.74
C ILE A 226 -9.66 11.70 14.70
N ASP A 227 -10.11 12.94 14.86
CA ASP A 227 -9.27 14.09 15.14
C ASP A 227 -9.41 14.44 16.63
N VAL A 228 -8.30 14.39 17.34
CA VAL A 228 -8.21 14.65 18.79
C VAL A 228 -7.65 16.04 19.00
N SER A 229 -8.30 16.84 19.86
CA SER A 229 -7.77 18.16 20.26
C SER A 229 -6.58 18.00 21.22
N ALA A 230 -5.78 19.07 21.32
CA ALA A 230 -4.56 19.08 22.15
C ALA A 230 -4.82 18.65 23.60
N GLU A 231 -5.92 19.11 24.20
CA GLU A 231 -6.26 18.83 25.60
C GLU A 231 -6.54 17.34 25.88
N ARG A 232 -6.90 16.59 24.84
CA ARG A 232 -7.15 15.15 24.91
C ARG A 232 -5.94 14.28 24.57
N LEU A 233 -4.78 14.88 24.29
CA LEU A 233 -3.55 14.16 24.00
C LEU A 233 -3.23 13.06 25.02
N PRO A 234 -3.40 13.27 26.37
CA PRO A 234 -3.14 12.22 27.35
C PRO A 234 -4.00 10.95 27.18
N GLU A 235 -5.14 11.03 26.49
CA GLU A 235 -5.97 9.83 26.19
C GLU A 235 -5.34 8.91 25.13
N LEU A 236 -4.33 9.39 24.40
CA LEU A 236 -3.57 8.66 23.40
C LEU A 236 -2.25 8.10 23.95
N ASP A 237 -1.93 8.31 25.25
CA ASP A 237 -0.70 7.82 25.86
C ASP A 237 -0.68 6.28 25.91
N ALA A 238 0.51 5.73 25.69
CA ALA A 238 0.77 4.30 25.61
C ALA A 238 2.23 4.02 26.01
N ASP A 239 2.62 2.75 26.17
CA ASP A 239 4.02 2.39 26.44
C ASP A 239 4.93 2.80 25.26
N PHE A 240 4.43 2.65 24.02
CA PHE A 240 5.10 3.11 22.80
C PHE A 240 4.12 3.90 21.93
N VAL A 241 4.57 5.06 21.48
CA VAL A 241 3.83 5.87 20.52
C VAL A 241 4.60 5.94 19.22
N PHE A 242 3.96 5.58 18.13
CA PHE A 242 4.51 5.68 16.78
C PHE A 242 3.92 6.90 16.08
N ALA A 243 4.73 7.58 15.31
CA ALA A 243 4.32 8.60 14.37
C ALA A 243 5.10 8.45 13.05
N THR A 244 4.66 9.10 12.00
CA THR A 244 5.32 8.97 10.71
C THR A 244 5.65 10.34 10.10
N TRP A 245 6.75 10.42 9.40
CA TRP A 245 7.18 11.60 8.66
C TRP A 245 7.17 11.34 7.16
N ARG A 246 6.93 12.38 6.35
CA ARG A 246 6.80 12.27 4.89
C ARG A 246 8.12 12.46 4.17
N GLY A 247 8.72 11.36 3.68
CA GLY A 247 9.92 11.40 2.84
C GLY A 247 9.65 11.70 1.36
N ASP A 248 8.48 11.33 0.85
CA ASP A 248 8.08 11.49 -0.56
C ASP A 248 8.05 12.96 -1.05
N THR A 249 7.88 13.90 -0.11
CA THR A 249 7.89 15.34 -0.36
C THR A 249 9.17 16.05 0.14
N GLY A 250 10.20 15.29 0.49
CA GLY A 250 11.46 15.81 1.02
C GLY A 250 11.43 16.21 2.50
N GLY A 251 10.34 15.85 3.21
CA GLY A 251 10.22 16.08 4.65
C GLY A 251 11.18 15.21 5.46
N LYS A 252 11.37 15.57 6.73
CA LYS A 252 12.30 14.96 7.68
C LYS A 252 11.56 14.59 8.98
N PRO A 253 12.13 13.72 9.83
CA PRO A 253 11.54 13.40 11.15
C PRO A 253 11.24 14.62 12.00
N GLN A 254 12.08 15.66 11.91
CA GLN A 254 11.91 16.93 12.64
C GLN A 254 10.64 17.69 12.25
N ASP A 255 10.14 17.50 11.04
CA ASP A 255 8.91 18.17 10.58
C ASP A 255 7.68 17.63 11.31
N GLU A 256 7.64 16.33 11.63
CA GLU A 256 6.58 15.75 12.48
C GLU A 256 6.66 16.27 13.92
N ILE A 257 7.86 16.39 14.49
CA ILE A 257 8.06 17.00 15.83
C ILE A 257 7.56 18.44 15.82
N ALA A 258 7.95 19.24 14.82
CA ALA A 258 7.50 20.63 14.70
C ALA A 258 5.98 20.73 14.50
N ALA A 259 5.37 19.78 13.78
CA ALA A 259 3.92 19.72 13.62
C ALA A 259 3.21 19.41 14.95
N MET A 260 3.76 18.51 15.79
CA MET A 260 3.26 18.24 17.13
C MET A 260 3.41 19.47 18.05
N ASP A 261 4.55 20.18 17.99
CA ASP A 261 4.78 21.44 18.74
C ASP A 261 3.78 22.52 18.31
N ALA A 262 3.41 22.57 17.05
CA ALA A 262 2.39 23.50 16.54
C ALA A 262 0.97 23.16 17.01
N VAL A 263 0.68 21.88 17.27
CA VAL A 263 -0.60 21.47 17.88
C VAL A 263 -0.60 21.83 19.38
N MET A 264 0.48 21.50 20.09
CA MET A 264 0.60 21.69 21.53
C MET A 264 2.07 21.88 21.93
N PRO A 265 2.51 23.10 22.23
CA PRO A 265 3.85 23.33 22.79
C PRO A 265 4.07 22.51 24.08
N GLY A 266 5.19 21.80 24.14
CA GLY A 266 5.50 20.93 25.29
C GLY A 266 4.72 19.60 25.31
N TRP A 267 4.15 19.18 24.20
CA TRP A 267 3.32 17.95 24.06
C TRP A 267 3.99 16.69 24.64
N CYS A 268 5.31 16.61 24.59
CA CYS A 268 6.05 15.46 25.09
C CYS A 268 5.86 15.25 26.59
N GLU A 269 5.59 16.31 27.36
CA GLU A 269 5.32 16.23 28.80
C GLU A 269 4.01 15.50 29.14
N PHE A 270 3.13 15.37 28.15
CA PHE A 270 1.82 14.72 28.28
C PHE A 270 1.77 13.28 27.75
N LEU A 271 2.89 12.78 27.20
CA LEU A 271 3.02 11.39 26.72
C LEU A 271 4.17 10.70 27.46
N THR A 272 3.83 9.70 28.26
CA THR A 272 4.81 8.87 28.99
C THR A 272 5.80 8.21 28.01
N ALA A 273 5.34 7.77 26.86
CA ALA A 273 6.18 7.23 25.80
C ALA A 273 7.24 8.23 25.34
N CYS A 274 6.88 9.50 25.18
CA CYS A 274 7.83 10.55 24.76
C CYS A 274 8.88 10.81 25.84
N GLN A 275 8.46 10.98 27.10
CA GLN A 275 9.36 11.21 28.23
C GLN A 275 10.38 10.08 28.42
N ARG A 276 9.99 8.83 28.09
CA ARG A 276 10.85 7.63 28.17
C ARG A 276 11.69 7.38 26.93
N GLY A 277 11.55 8.20 25.87
CA GLY A 277 12.22 7.99 24.60
C GLY A 277 11.61 6.86 23.75
N TYR A 278 10.34 6.56 23.95
CA TYR A 278 9.56 5.54 23.24
C TYR A 278 8.56 6.16 22.24
N TYR A 279 8.76 7.42 21.88
CA TYR A 279 8.12 8.05 20.74
C TYR A 279 8.94 7.74 19.49
N VAL A 280 8.38 6.91 18.60
CA VAL A 280 9.09 6.32 17.47
C VAL A 280 8.63 6.95 16.17
N LEU A 281 9.58 7.54 15.43
CA LEU A 281 9.32 8.14 14.13
C LEU A 281 9.73 7.17 13.00
N LEU A 282 8.78 6.79 12.14
CA LEU A 282 8.98 5.92 10.98
C LEU A 282 8.71 6.67 9.69
N SER A 283 9.27 6.20 8.57
CA SER A 283 8.93 6.70 7.26
C SER A 283 7.47 6.35 6.93
N ARG A 284 6.73 7.36 6.49
CA ARG A 284 5.28 7.25 6.26
C ARG A 284 4.96 6.34 5.09
N GLU A 285 5.68 6.45 4.02
CA GLU A 285 5.39 5.74 2.78
C GLU A 285 5.42 4.23 3.00
N GLU A 286 6.41 3.73 3.75
CA GLU A 286 6.50 2.32 4.11
C GLU A 286 5.43 1.92 5.12
N ALA A 287 5.13 2.78 6.10
CA ALA A 287 4.14 2.48 7.14
C ALA A 287 2.70 2.42 6.60
N ILE A 288 2.40 3.15 5.51
CA ILE A 288 1.05 3.22 4.92
C ILE A 288 0.86 2.35 3.67
N SER A 289 1.93 1.81 3.06
CA SER A 289 1.79 0.93 1.89
C SER A 289 1.05 -0.35 2.29
N ASN A 290 -0.07 -0.63 1.64
CA ASN A 290 -0.81 -1.87 1.85
C ASN A 290 -0.16 -3.00 1.04
N SER A 291 1.07 -3.42 1.44
CA SER A 291 1.85 -4.46 0.78
C SER A 291 2.45 -5.45 1.78
N TYR A 292 2.72 -6.68 1.35
CA TYR A 292 3.39 -7.68 2.22
C TYR A 292 4.83 -7.30 2.50
N ALA A 293 5.51 -6.62 1.58
CA ALA A 293 6.84 -6.06 1.84
C ALA A 293 6.80 -5.03 2.96
N SER A 294 5.82 -4.12 2.93
CA SER A 294 5.59 -3.16 4.02
C SER A 294 5.26 -3.85 5.34
N LEU A 295 4.34 -4.82 5.33
CA LEU A 295 4.00 -5.59 6.54
C LEU A 295 5.25 -6.23 7.15
N SER A 296 6.10 -6.89 6.36
CA SER A 296 7.36 -7.49 6.84
C SER A 296 8.33 -6.43 7.37
N LEU A 297 8.44 -5.29 6.69
CA LEU A 297 9.28 -4.18 7.15
C LEU A 297 8.76 -3.63 8.49
N MET A 298 7.44 -3.45 8.63
CA MET A 298 6.85 -2.96 9.88
C MET A 298 7.01 -3.96 11.02
N VAL A 299 6.94 -5.28 10.78
CA VAL A 299 7.29 -6.29 11.80
C VAL A 299 8.73 -6.09 12.28
N ALA A 300 9.69 -5.92 11.35
CA ALA A 300 11.09 -5.69 11.70
C ALA A 300 11.29 -4.38 12.50
N GLN A 301 10.61 -3.29 12.11
CA GLN A 301 10.67 -2.02 12.82
C GLN A 301 10.06 -2.13 14.23
N VAL A 302 8.87 -2.71 14.36
CA VAL A 302 8.22 -2.94 15.66
C VAL A 302 9.12 -3.80 16.55
N GLN A 303 9.70 -4.88 16.02
CA GLN A 303 10.62 -5.74 16.76
C GLN A 303 11.86 -4.96 17.23
N THR A 304 12.47 -4.16 16.37
CA THR A 304 13.67 -3.38 16.68
C THR A 304 13.39 -2.33 17.77
N HIS A 305 12.29 -1.61 17.65
CA HIS A 305 11.98 -0.50 18.54
C HIS A 305 11.38 -0.93 19.88
N ILE A 306 10.58 -1.99 19.90
CA ILE A 306 9.94 -2.48 21.12
C ILE A 306 10.84 -3.50 21.82
N VAL A 307 11.20 -4.61 21.16
CA VAL A 307 11.95 -5.70 21.79
C VAL A 307 13.32 -5.23 22.30
N GLY A 308 14.01 -4.38 21.53
CA GLY A 308 15.32 -3.86 21.90
C GLY A 308 15.31 -2.88 23.08
N ARG A 309 14.14 -2.37 23.49
CA ARG A 309 14.00 -1.35 24.54
C ARG A 309 13.11 -1.79 25.71
N TRP A 310 12.26 -2.79 25.49
CA TRP A 310 11.40 -3.32 26.53
C TRP A 310 12.21 -4.16 27.51
N LEU A 311 12.52 -3.58 28.66
CA LEU A 311 13.09 -4.30 29.79
C LEU A 311 11.94 -4.56 30.77
N PRO A 312 11.60 -5.84 31.08
CA PRO A 312 10.65 -6.11 32.14
C PRO A 312 11.17 -5.46 33.42
N GLU A 313 10.28 -4.78 34.14
CA GLU A 313 10.63 -4.23 35.46
C GLU A 313 11.23 -5.35 36.29
N ALA A 314 12.41 -5.11 36.85
CA ALA A 314 13.05 -6.03 37.79
C ALA A 314 12.08 -6.23 38.97
N LYS A 315 11.54 -7.44 39.11
CA LYS A 315 10.65 -7.84 40.21
C LYS A 315 11.42 -7.81 41.53
#